data_9ff842f29b6fe03e7824f5e40afbb9d0
#
_entry.id   9ff842f29b6fe03e7824f5e40afbb9d0
#
_cell.length_a   1.000
_cell.length_b   1.000
_cell.length_c   1.000
_cell.angle_alpha   90.00
_cell.angle_beta   90.00
_cell.angle_gamma   90.00
#
_symmetry.space_group_name_H-M   'P 1'
#
loop_
_entity.id
_entity.type
_entity.pdbx_description
1 polymer ?
#
loop_
_entity_poly.entity_id
_entity_poly.type
_entity_poly.pdbx_seq_one_letter_code
_entity_poly.pdbx_strand_id
1 'polypeptide(L)'
;QLYLSNVLGKTDFYKDVHEAIRTTSNQSTDGLSQLEFTKICCDVAKLDLTDFFMKWGLLSAVDYTFDDYGEKRFLITETQAQQTIDAIKAKNYPKPAHAVEYITDLSVPVYKMNASIQKGNVARSGQQLSFTNWKNVVAFEVYNDTELVFISPSTSFASKSSFNQVYAVAANGTKVKVDL
;
A
#
# COMPACT_ATOMS: atom_id res chain seq x y z
N GLN A 1 7.12 -1.44 6.22
CA GLN A 1 8.26 -1.07 7.08
C GLN A 1 8.65 0.39 6.95
N LEU A 2 8.95 0.94 5.76
CA LEU A 2 9.40 2.33 5.56
C LEU A 2 8.56 3.35 6.32
N TYR A 3 7.24 3.25 6.21
CA TYR A 3 6.34 4.16 6.91
C TYR A 3 6.50 4.08 8.43
N LEU A 4 6.46 2.88 8.98
CA LEU A 4 6.50 2.67 10.44
C LEU A 4 7.86 3.08 11.02
N SER A 5 8.96 2.67 10.39
CA SER A 5 10.31 2.97 10.89
C SER A 5 10.72 4.41 10.59
N ASN A 6 10.57 4.87 9.35
CA ASN A 6 11.18 6.13 8.91
C ASN A 6 10.26 7.34 9.09
N VAL A 7 8.94 7.16 9.06
CA VAL A 7 7.98 8.26 9.26
C VAL A 7 7.50 8.32 10.72
N LEU A 8 7.10 7.18 11.30
CA LEU A 8 6.58 7.12 12.66
C LEU A 8 7.63 6.86 13.75
N GLY A 9 8.89 6.60 13.38
CA GLY A 9 9.98 6.36 14.33
C GLY A 9 9.92 5.00 15.05
N LYS A 10 9.09 4.05 14.57
CA LYS A 10 8.99 2.69 15.13
C LYS A 10 10.14 1.81 14.58
N THR A 11 11.36 2.10 14.98
CA THR A 11 12.58 1.45 14.44
C THR A 11 12.64 -0.05 14.69
N ASP A 12 12.07 -0.52 15.80
CA ASP A 12 12.06 -1.94 16.17
C ASP A 12 10.88 -2.73 15.56
N PHE A 13 10.03 -2.09 14.76
CA PHE A 13 8.82 -2.73 14.20
C PHE A 13 9.11 -4.09 13.58
N TYR A 14 10.15 -4.18 12.74
CA TYR A 14 10.49 -5.44 12.06
C TYR A 14 10.93 -6.52 13.03
N LYS A 15 11.78 -6.17 13.99
CA LYS A 15 12.22 -7.06 15.07
C LYS A 15 11.04 -7.56 15.89
N ASP A 16 10.14 -6.66 16.29
CA ASP A 16 8.99 -6.99 17.14
C ASP A 16 7.98 -7.88 16.40
N VAL A 17 7.79 -7.68 15.08
CA VAL A 17 6.97 -8.58 14.24
C VAL A 17 7.58 -9.98 14.20
N HIS A 18 8.89 -10.09 13.97
CA HIS A 18 9.57 -11.40 13.95
C HIS A 18 9.53 -12.10 15.31
N GLU A 19 9.66 -11.36 16.40
CA GLU A 19 9.53 -11.93 17.74
C GLU A 19 8.10 -12.42 18.01
N ALA A 20 7.09 -11.66 17.59
CA ALA A 20 5.71 -12.08 17.70
C ALA A 20 5.42 -13.35 16.88
N ILE A 21 5.93 -13.43 15.64
CA ILE A 21 5.81 -14.63 14.80
C ILE A 21 6.46 -15.83 15.48
N ARG A 22 7.66 -15.68 16.02
CA ARG A 22 8.43 -16.75 16.68
C ARG A 22 7.70 -17.33 17.90
N THR A 23 6.89 -16.54 18.58
CA THR A 23 6.14 -16.92 19.78
C THR A 23 4.70 -17.32 19.51
N THR A 24 4.21 -17.09 18.28
CA THR A 24 2.86 -17.49 17.85
C THR A 24 2.87 -18.95 17.39
N SER A 25 1.79 -19.68 17.69
CA SER A 25 1.61 -21.05 17.23
C SER A 25 1.58 -21.12 15.70
N ASN A 26 2.26 -22.13 15.15
CA ASN A 26 2.25 -22.38 13.71
C ASN A 26 0.82 -22.59 13.21
N GLN A 27 0.50 -21.99 12.10
CA GLN A 27 -0.75 -22.19 11.40
C GLN A 27 -0.69 -23.47 10.56
N SER A 28 -1.85 -24.06 10.29
CA SER A 28 -1.94 -25.34 9.57
C SER A 28 -1.69 -25.20 8.05
N THR A 29 -1.75 -23.98 7.50
CA THR A 29 -1.54 -23.70 6.08
C THR A 29 -0.86 -22.36 5.88
N ASP A 30 -0.21 -22.18 4.71
CA ASP A 30 0.47 -20.92 4.34
C ASP A 30 -0.52 -19.75 4.25
N GLY A 31 -1.75 -19.99 3.74
CA GLY A 31 -2.78 -18.96 3.69
C GLY A 31 -3.18 -18.45 5.08
N LEU A 32 -3.33 -19.35 6.06
CA LEU A 32 -3.60 -18.95 7.45
C LEU A 32 -2.41 -18.24 8.08
N SER A 33 -1.19 -18.65 7.74
CA SER A 33 0.04 -17.98 8.17
C SER A 33 0.12 -16.54 7.65
N GLN A 34 -0.28 -16.30 6.39
CA GLN A 34 -0.39 -14.95 5.83
C GLN A 34 -1.41 -14.09 6.58
N LEU A 35 -2.60 -14.64 6.87
CA LEU A 35 -3.63 -13.93 7.61
C LEU A 35 -3.17 -13.60 9.04
N GLU A 36 -2.50 -14.54 9.72
CA GLU A 36 -1.92 -14.31 11.05
C GLU A 36 -0.84 -13.22 11.02
N PHE A 37 0.04 -13.23 10.01
CA PHE A 37 1.03 -12.18 9.80
C PHE A 37 0.40 -10.78 9.71
N THR A 38 -0.73 -10.62 9.00
CA THR A 38 -1.42 -9.32 8.91
C THR A 38 -1.93 -8.84 10.26
N LYS A 39 -2.47 -9.74 11.10
CA LYS A 39 -2.91 -9.43 12.48
C LYS A 39 -1.73 -9.00 13.35
N ILE A 40 -0.63 -9.77 13.32
CA ILE A 40 0.60 -9.46 14.06
C ILE A 40 1.14 -8.08 13.67
N CYS A 41 1.20 -7.76 12.37
CA CYS A 41 1.63 -6.45 11.90
C CYS A 41 0.78 -5.31 12.46
N CYS A 42 -0.56 -5.47 12.48
CA CYS A 42 -1.47 -4.48 13.05
C CYS A 42 -1.27 -4.37 14.57
N ASP A 43 -1.11 -5.49 15.27
CA ASP A 43 -0.92 -5.52 16.72
C ASP A 43 0.41 -4.86 17.14
N VAL A 44 1.49 -5.13 16.43
CA VAL A 44 2.81 -4.50 16.68
C VAL A 44 2.80 -3.02 16.31
N ALA A 45 2.20 -2.68 15.17
CA ALA A 45 2.09 -1.28 14.73
C ALA A 45 1.16 -0.45 15.62
N LYS A 46 0.15 -1.07 16.30
CA LYS A 46 -0.99 -0.42 16.91
C LYS A 46 -1.74 0.48 15.93
N LEU A 47 -1.86 0.00 14.70
CA LEU A 47 -2.54 0.66 13.58
C LEU A 47 -3.45 -0.34 12.87
N ASP A 48 -4.61 0.14 12.39
CA ASP A 48 -5.43 -0.60 11.45
C ASP A 48 -4.82 -0.48 10.04
N LEU A 49 -4.10 -1.52 9.62
CA LEU A 49 -3.46 -1.61 8.30
C LEU A 49 -4.31 -2.42 7.31
N THR A 50 -5.59 -2.69 7.59
CA THR A 50 -6.45 -3.53 6.74
C THR A 50 -6.55 -3.00 5.32
N ASP A 51 -6.75 -1.69 5.14
CA ASP A 51 -6.84 -1.08 3.80
C ASP A 51 -5.56 -1.28 2.98
N PHE A 52 -4.39 -1.18 3.63
CA PHE A 52 -3.10 -1.46 2.99
C PHE A 52 -3.00 -2.93 2.57
N PHE A 53 -3.29 -3.85 3.48
CA PHE A 53 -3.20 -5.27 3.18
C PHE A 53 -4.22 -5.74 2.14
N MET A 54 -5.42 -5.16 2.11
CA MET A 54 -6.42 -5.41 1.06
C MET A 54 -5.93 -4.94 -0.31
N LYS A 55 -5.38 -3.72 -0.42
CA LYS A 55 -4.82 -3.18 -1.67
C LYS A 55 -3.66 -4.02 -2.21
N TRP A 56 -2.89 -4.65 -1.34
CA TRP A 56 -1.78 -5.54 -1.70
C TRP A 56 -2.19 -7.02 -1.82
N GLY A 57 -3.48 -7.32 -1.70
CA GLY A 57 -4.01 -8.67 -1.87
C GLY A 57 -3.76 -9.64 -0.71
N LEU A 58 -3.17 -9.18 0.40
CA LEU A 58 -2.86 -10.06 1.54
C LEU A 58 -4.10 -10.45 2.36
N LEU A 59 -5.18 -9.68 2.27
CA LEU A 59 -6.47 -9.94 2.90
C LEU A 59 -7.57 -10.20 1.84
N SER A 60 -7.22 -10.86 0.75
CA SER A 60 -8.16 -11.24 -0.31
C SER A 60 -8.26 -12.75 -0.41
N ALA A 61 -9.41 -13.25 -0.85
CA ALA A 61 -9.57 -14.65 -1.18
C ALA A 61 -8.63 -15.03 -2.33
N VAL A 62 -8.01 -16.18 -2.21
CA VAL A 62 -7.11 -16.73 -3.22
C VAL A 62 -7.14 -18.26 -3.15
N ASP A 63 -7.11 -18.89 -4.29
CA ASP A 63 -6.96 -20.34 -4.44
C ASP A 63 -5.98 -20.60 -5.57
N TYR A 64 -4.77 -21.02 -5.21
CA TYR A 64 -3.69 -21.20 -6.16
C TYR A 64 -2.89 -22.47 -5.86
N THR A 65 -2.74 -23.31 -6.86
CA THR A 65 -1.91 -24.52 -6.79
C THR A 65 -0.57 -24.28 -7.50
N PHE A 66 0.52 -24.68 -6.87
CA PHE A 66 1.88 -24.52 -7.39
C PHE A 66 2.74 -25.72 -7.04
N ASP A 67 3.85 -25.89 -7.77
CA ASP A 67 4.85 -26.92 -7.50
C ASP A 67 6.01 -26.34 -6.69
N ASP A 68 6.22 -26.88 -5.49
CA ASP A 68 7.35 -26.58 -4.62
C ASP A 68 7.77 -27.89 -3.93
N TYR A 69 8.63 -28.67 -4.60
CA TYR A 69 8.97 -30.07 -4.22
C TYR A 69 7.74 -30.97 -4.07
N GLY A 70 6.79 -30.86 -5.02
CA GLY A 70 5.47 -31.48 -5.06
C GLY A 70 4.34 -30.46 -5.05
N GLU A 71 3.15 -30.93 -5.46
CA GLU A 71 1.97 -30.05 -5.53
C GLU A 71 1.60 -29.50 -4.15
N LYS A 72 1.48 -28.18 -4.06
CA LYS A 72 1.03 -27.43 -2.89
C LYS A 72 -0.10 -26.49 -3.27
N ARG A 73 -0.97 -26.20 -2.32
CA ARG A 73 -2.09 -25.28 -2.50
C ARG A 73 -2.02 -24.14 -1.51
N PHE A 74 -2.04 -22.92 -2.03
CA PHE A 74 -2.21 -21.71 -1.21
C PHE A 74 -3.68 -21.31 -1.28
N LEU A 75 -4.37 -21.37 -0.14
CA LEU A 75 -5.80 -21.12 -0.03
C LEU A 75 -6.11 -20.14 1.08
N ILE A 76 -6.82 -19.06 0.73
CA ILE A 76 -7.53 -18.18 1.66
C ILE A 76 -8.96 -18.05 1.14
N THR A 77 -9.95 -18.42 1.95
CA THR A 77 -11.36 -18.23 1.60
C THR A 77 -11.81 -16.81 1.93
N GLU A 78 -12.88 -16.33 1.26
CA GLU A 78 -13.49 -15.03 1.57
C GLU A 78 -13.88 -14.93 3.05
N THR A 79 -14.42 -16.00 3.63
CA THR A 79 -14.79 -16.06 5.04
C THR A 79 -13.58 -15.86 5.95
N GLN A 80 -12.45 -16.51 5.68
CA GLN A 80 -11.22 -16.36 6.46
C GLN A 80 -10.64 -14.96 6.35
N ALA A 81 -10.61 -14.39 5.15
CA ALA A 81 -10.17 -13.02 4.94
C ALA A 81 -11.04 -12.02 5.71
N GLN A 82 -12.38 -12.16 5.61
CA GLN A 82 -13.32 -11.29 6.31
C GLN A 82 -13.23 -11.43 7.82
N GLN A 83 -13.14 -12.64 8.36
CA GLN A 83 -12.94 -12.86 9.80
C GLN A 83 -11.66 -12.21 10.32
N THR A 84 -10.59 -12.24 9.52
CA THR A 84 -9.32 -11.57 9.87
C THR A 84 -9.48 -10.06 9.89
N ILE A 85 -10.13 -9.49 8.89
CA ILE A 85 -10.44 -8.05 8.84
C ILE A 85 -11.26 -7.63 10.06
N ASP A 86 -12.31 -8.39 10.39
CA ASP A 86 -13.19 -8.10 11.54
C ASP A 86 -12.42 -8.19 12.87
N ALA A 87 -11.54 -9.17 13.01
CA ALA A 87 -10.70 -9.33 14.19
C ALA A 87 -9.71 -8.15 14.36
N ILE A 88 -9.12 -7.64 13.28
CA ILE A 88 -8.26 -6.45 13.32
C ILE A 88 -9.09 -5.22 13.69
N LYS A 89 -10.23 -4.99 13.04
CA LYS A 89 -11.11 -3.85 13.30
C LYS A 89 -11.66 -3.83 14.74
N ALA A 90 -11.92 -4.99 15.32
CA ALA A 90 -12.37 -5.12 16.72
C ALA A 90 -11.34 -4.59 17.74
N LYS A 91 -10.06 -4.47 17.36
CA LYS A 91 -9.01 -3.87 18.20
C LYS A 91 -9.14 -2.35 18.32
N ASN A 92 -9.93 -1.71 17.45
CA ASN A 92 -10.12 -0.26 17.41
C ASN A 92 -8.81 0.54 17.27
N TYR A 93 -7.83 0.00 16.57
CA TYR A 93 -6.60 0.73 16.25
C TYR A 93 -6.90 1.88 15.28
N PRO A 94 -6.22 3.03 15.42
CA PRO A 94 -6.37 4.11 14.46
C PRO A 94 -5.82 3.70 13.09
N LYS A 95 -6.42 4.23 12.01
CA LYS A 95 -5.85 4.11 10.67
C LYS A 95 -4.59 4.96 10.54
N PRO A 96 -3.65 4.61 9.64
CA PRO A 96 -2.57 5.50 9.26
C PRO A 96 -3.10 6.86 8.80
N ALA A 97 -2.43 7.93 9.23
CA ALA A 97 -2.78 9.29 8.80
C ALA A 97 -2.34 9.58 7.34
N HIS A 98 -1.69 8.62 6.70
CA HIS A 98 -1.07 8.77 5.38
C HIS A 98 -1.48 7.64 4.45
N ALA A 99 -1.40 7.89 3.13
CA ALA A 99 -1.57 6.90 2.07
C ALA A 99 -0.28 6.05 1.97
N VAL A 100 -0.17 5.04 2.83
CA VAL A 100 1.06 4.26 3.03
C VAL A 100 1.43 3.39 1.83
N GLU A 101 0.50 3.16 0.90
CA GLU A 101 0.70 2.37 -0.30
C GLU A 101 1.65 2.99 -1.33
N TYR A 102 1.90 4.29 -1.25
CA TYR A 102 2.75 5.02 -2.22
C TYR A 102 4.15 5.32 -1.68
N ILE A 103 4.47 4.90 -0.46
CA ILE A 103 5.75 5.26 0.15
C ILE A 103 6.93 4.58 -0.55
N THR A 104 7.94 5.38 -0.85
CA THR A 104 9.25 4.96 -1.34
C THR A 104 10.33 5.61 -0.49
N ASP A 105 11.57 5.14 -0.60
CA ASP A 105 12.71 5.76 0.10
C ASP A 105 12.83 7.25 -0.24
N LEU A 106 12.58 7.61 -1.49
CA LEU A 106 12.64 9.00 -1.95
C LEU A 106 11.50 9.88 -1.44
N SER A 107 10.33 9.30 -1.13
CA SER A 107 9.15 10.04 -0.66
C SER A 107 9.07 10.19 0.86
N VAL A 108 9.91 9.50 1.65
CA VAL A 108 9.92 9.61 3.13
C VAL A 108 9.93 11.07 3.62
N PRO A 109 10.76 12.00 3.06
CA PRO A 109 10.72 13.40 3.49
C PRO A 109 9.36 14.08 3.27
N VAL A 110 8.66 13.73 2.18
CA VAL A 110 7.33 14.26 1.85
C VAL A 110 6.30 13.79 2.88
N TYR A 111 6.36 12.51 3.28
CA TYR A 111 5.51 11.96 4.34
C TYR A 111 5.75 12.65 5.70
N LYS A 112 7.00 12.90 6.06
CA LYS A 112 7.35 13.62 7.30
C LYS A 112 6.87 15.05 7.30
N MET A 113 6.92 15.73 6.16
CA MET A 113 6.47 17.11 6.00
C MET A 113 4.95 17.22 6.02
N ASN A 114 4.26 16.25 5.45
CA ASN A 114 2.79 16.16 5.31
C ASN A 114 2.14 17.46 4.80
N ALA A 115 2.79 18.11 3.84
CA ALA A 115 2.36 19.38 3.28
C ALA A 115 1.41 19.18 2.09
N SER A 116 0.58 20.19 1.82
CA SER A 116 -0.32 20.20 0.67
C SER A 116 0.46 20.23 -0.64
N ILE A 117 -0.12 19.61 -1.70
CA ILE A 117 0.43 19.62 -3.04
C ILE A 117 0.55 21.06 -3.55
N GLN A 118 1.70 21.39 -4.12
CA GLN A 118 1.89 22.58 -4.93
C GLN A 118 1.89 22.16 -6.40
N LYS A 119 0.93 22.68 -7.18
CA LYS A 119 0.85 22.43 -8.62
C LYS A 119 2.06 23.02 -9.34
N GLY A 120 2.58 22.30 -10.30
CA GLY A 120 3.57 22.72 -11.26
C GLY A 120 3.03 22.62 -12.68
N ASN A 121 3.94 22.40 -13.63
CA ASN A 121 3.59 22.24 -15.04
C ASN A 121 3.57 20.75 -15.41
N VAL A 122 2.80 20.42 -16.44
CA VAL A 122 2.81 19.11 -17.08
C VAL A 122 3.04 19.27 -18.57
N ALA A 123 3.90 18.43 -19.13
CA ALA A 123 4.04 18.24 -20.56
C ALA A 123 3.59 16.84 -20.93
N ARG A 124 2.80 16.72 -21.99
CA ARG A 124 2.27 15.47 -22.52
C ARG A 124 2.68 15.28 -23.98
N SER A 125 3.20 14.09 -24.30
CA SER A 125 3.46 13.66 -25.68
C SER A 125 2.97 12.22 -25.84
N GLY A 126 1.78 12.07 -26.42
CA GLY A 126 1.10 10.78 -26.48
C GLY A 126 0.82 10.23 -25.08
N GLN A 127 1.46 9.10 -24.74
CA GLN A 127 1.36 8.47 -23.42
C GLN A 127 2.48 8.87 -22.45
N GLN A 128 3.48 9.65 -22.93
CA GLN A 128 4.54 10.18 -22.09
C GLN A 128 4.07 11.41 -21.34
N LEU A 129 4.33 11.46 -20.05
CA LEU A 129 4.08 12.58 -19.15
C LEU A 129 5.35 13.03 -18.47
N SER A 130 5.51 14.34 -18.32
CA SER A 130 6.61 14.95 -17.57
C SER A 130 6.09 16.09 -16.71
N PHE A 131 6.42 16.04 -15.43
CA PHE A 131 5.94 16.95 -14.39
C PHE A 131 7.12 17.79 -13.90
N THR A 132 7.01 19.11 -13.94
CA THR A 132 8.03 20.04 -13.46
C THR A 132 7.45 20.96 -12.40
N ASN A 133 8.25 21.25 -11.35
CA ASN A 133 7.88 22.13 -10.24
C ASN A 133 6.69 21.67 -9.38
N TRP A 134 6.23 20.43 -9.54
CA TRP A 134 5.30 19.83 -8.60
C TRP A 134 6.01 19.51 -7.28
N LYS A 135 5.38 19.84 -6.13
CA LYS A 135 5.94 19.57 -4.82
C LYS A 135 4.92 18.85 -3.93
N ASN A 136 5.44 18.09 -2.97
CA ASN A 136 4.66 17.34 -1.98
C ASN A 136 3.76 16.26 -2.62
N VAL A 137 4.19 15.73 -3.75
CA VAL A 137 3.55 14.62 -4.46
C VAL A 137 4.30 13.32 -4.12
N VAL A 138 3.57 12.28 -3.76
CA VAL A 138 4.13 10.94 -3.48
C VAL A 138 3.92 9.97 -4.63
N ALA A 139 2.87 10.19 -5.43
CA ALA A 139 2.60 9.42 -6.65
C ALA A 139 1.71 10.21 -7.61
N PHE A 140 1.71 9.79 -8.88
CA PHE A 140 0.72 10.17 -9.87
C PHE A 140 -0.13 8.94 -10.21
N GLU A 141 -1.44 9.07 -10.09
CA GLU A 141 -2.41 8.07 -10.52
C GLU A 141 -2.99 8.44 -11.88
N VAL A 142 -2.99 7.49 -12.78
CA VAL A 142 -3.45 7.66 -14.17
C VAL A 142 -4.73 6.83 -14.37
N TYR A 143 -5.77 7.46 -14.87
CA TYR A 143 -7.08 6.85 -15.05
C TYR A 143 -7.53 6.90 -16.51
N ASN A 144 -8.24 5.85 -16.91
CA ASN A 144 -9.12 5.87 -18.07
C ASN A 144 -10.56 5.89 -17.55
N ASP A 145 -11.23 7.01 -17.66
CA ASP A 145 -12.51 7.32 -16.98
C ASP A 145 -12.42 7.09 -15.46
N THR A 146 -12.97 6.00 -14.94
CA THR A 146 -12.95 5.63 -13.52
C THR A 146 -11.96 4.51 -13.20
N GLU A 147 -11.36 3.91 -14.21
CA GLU A 147 -10.42 2.80 -14.05
C GLU A 147 -9.01 3.32 -13.81
N LEU A 148 -8.39 2.91 -12.71
CA LEU A 148 -6.98 3.17 -12.42
C LEU A 148 -6.12 2.26 -13.29
N VAL A 149 -5.44 2.83 -14.30
CA VAL A 149 -4.66 2.07 -15.28
C VAL A 149 -3.15 2.09 -15.01
N PHE A 150 -2.66 3.07 -14.25
CA PHE A 150 -1.24 3.17 -13.94
C PHE A 150 -0.97 4.04 -12.70
N ILE A 151 0.10 3.72 -11.97
CA ILE A 151 0.61 4.52 -10.84
C ILE A 151 2.10 4.73 -11.05
N SER A 152 2.58 5.95 -10.84
CA SER A 152 4.00 6.28 -10.88
C SER A 152 4.42 7.15 -9.71
N PRO A 153 5.51 6.81 -9.00
CA PRO A 153 6.15 7.71 -8.06
C PRO A 153 7.11 8.70 -8.73
N SER A 154 7.35 8.54 -10.05
CA SER A 154 8.28 9.37 -10.82
C SER A 154 7.58 10.58 -11.41
N THR A 155 8.33 11.68 -11.56
CA THR A 155 7.89 12.90 -12.24
C THR A 155 7.97 12.81 -13.77
N SER A 156 8.47 11.72 -14.33
CA SER A 156 8.47 11.45 -15.77
C SER A 156 8.24 9.96 -16.01
N PHE A 157 7.20 9.62 -16.80
CA PHE A 157 6.84 8.24 -17.11
C PHE A 157 5.95 8.15 -18.35
N ALA A 158 5.89 6.95 -18.93
CA ALA A 158 4.94 6.60 -19.97
C ALA A 158 3.87 5.64 -19.41
N SER A 159 2.59 5.97 -19.58
CA SER A 159 1.51 5.03 -19.34
C SER A 159 1.52 3.94 -20.42
N LYS A 160 1.31 2.68 -20.02
CA LYS A 160 1.19 1.56 -20.97
C LYS A 160 -0.20 1.48 -21.60
N SER A 161 -1.19 2.12 -21.00
CA SER A 161 -2.58 2.14 -21.44
C SER A 161 -3.03 3.55 -21.78
N SER A 162 -4.08 3.67 -22.60
CA SER A 162 -4.77 4.94 -22.86
C SER A 162 -5.33 5.51 -21.56
N PHE A 163 -5.32 6.82 -21.44
CA PHE A 163 -5.84 7.53 -20.26
C PHE A 163 -6.38 8.91 -20.63
N ASN A 164 -7.27 9.41 -19.79
CA ASN A 164 -7.87 10.75 -19.94
C ASN A 164 -7.81 11.59 -18.66
N GLN A 165 -7.38 11.02 -17.53
CA GLN A 165 -7.25 11.74 -16.26
C GLN A 165 -5.97 11.36 -15.55
N VAL A 166 -5.37 12.34 -14.87
CA VAL A 166 -4.22 12.14 -13.98
C VAL A 166 -4.45 12.91 -12.69
N TYR A 167 -4.08 12.29 -11.58
CA TYR A 167 -4.14 12.92 -10.25
C TYR A 167 -2.77 12.83 -9.58
N ALA A 168 -2.32 13.95 -9.05
CA ALA A 168 -1.20 13.98 -8.11
C ALA A 168 -1.72 13.64 -6.72
N VAL A 169 -1.03 12.76 -6.01
CA VAL A 169 -1.41 12.26 -4.68
C VAL A 169 -0.46 12.80 -3.63
N ALA A 170 -1.00 13.40 -2.56
CA ALA A 170 -0.25 13.83 -1.39
C ALA A 170 0.00 12.67 -0.41
N ALA A 171 0.92 12.87 0.53
CA ALA A 171 1.21 11.88 1.57
C ALA A 171 -0.02 11.49 2.40
N ASN A 172 -0.96 12.40 2.64
CA ASN A 172 -2.22 12.14 3.35
C ASN A 172 -3.33 11.54 2.47
N GLY A 173 -3.05 11.20 1.21
CA GLY A 173 -4.01 10.61 0.28
C GLY A 173 -4.88 11.63 -0.47
N THR A 174 -4.75 12.94 -0.20
CA THR A 174 -5.46 13.96 -0.97
C THR A 174 -5.01 13.93 -2.42
N LYS A 175 -5.98 13.96 -3.35
CA LYS A 175 -5.74 13.94 -4.80
C LYS A 175 -6.02 15.30 -5.42
N VAL A 176 -5.13 15.75 -6.27
CA VAL A 176 -5.26 16.98 -7.03
C VAL A 176 -5.22 16.65 -8.51
N LYS A 177 -6.27 17.01 -9.25
CA LYS A 177 -6.34 16.78 -10.69
C LYS A 177 -5.26 17.57 -11.42
N VAL A 178 -4.60 16.90 -12.35
CA VAL A 178 -3.63 17.49 -13.28
C VAL A 178 -4.37 18.01 -14.50
N ASP A 179 -4.07 19.22 -14.91
CA ASP A 179 -4.60 19.84 -16.13
C ASP A 179 -3.73 19.42 -17.32
N LEU A 180 -4.19 18.40 -18.11
CA LEU A 180 -3.43 17.76 -19.20
C LEU A 180 -3.50 18.55 -20.51
#